data_bc504af860a68c95251f14a1d0529ef6
#
_entry.id   bc504af860a68c95251f14a1d0529ef6
#
_cell.length_a   1.000
_cell.length_b   1.000
_cell.length_c   1.000
_cell.angle_alpha   90.00
_cell.angle_beta   90.00
_cell.angle_gamma   90.00
#
_symmetry.space_group_name_H-M   'P 1'
#
loop_
_entity.id
_entity.type
_entity.pdbx_description
1 polymer ?
#
loop_
_entity_poly.entity_id
_entity_poly.type
_entity_poly.pdbx_seq_one_letter_code
_entity_poly.pdbx_strand_id
1 'polypeptide(L)'
;VYYSKLYSGSIKSMQEEADKEKQNGYQGFKARAGFGPKDGPKGMKETVKRIEALREVLGYEVDLMLDCYMGWNLDYAKRILPMLEKFEMRWLEEPVLADDLNGYAELNAMGIIPISGGEHEFSVFGCHQLLEKKAVSVLQYDTNRVGGITAAQKINAIAEAYQVPVIPHAGQMHNYHLIMANVNCPIAEYFPMFDVEVGNELFYYIFEGDPVAMNGYLELDDDQPGLGITISDKHLHNFDISD
;
A
#
# COMPACT_ATOMS: atom_id res chain seq x y z
N VAL A 1 10.54 -4.28 -4.10
CA VAL A 1 9.58 -3.33 -3.46
C VAL A 1 8.87 -2.51 -4.51
N TYR A 2 7.70 -1.94 -4.17
CA TYR A 2 7.02 -0.95 -5.01
C TYR A 2 7.10 0.45 -4.41
N TYR A 3 7.16 1.44 -5.29
CA TYR A 3 7.20 2.86 -4.95
C TYR A 3 5.81 3.36 -4.57
N SER A 4 5.62 3.79 -3.32
CA SER A 4 4.30 4.18 -2.79
C SER A 4 4.19 5.67 -2.50
N LYS A 5 4.54 6.51 -3.50
CA LYS A 5 4.58 7.95 -3.27
C LYS A 5 4.07 8.82 -4.43
N LEU A 6 3.42 8.25 -5.43
CA LEU A 6 2.85 9.09 -6.49
C LEU A 6 1.60 9.83 -5.99
N TYR A 7 1.84 10.93 -5.29
CA TYR A 7 0.78 11.77 -4.75
C TYR A 7 0.14 12.70 -5.79
N SER A 8 -0.94 13.35 -5.41
CA SER A 8 -1.74 14.22 -6.26
C SER A 8 -1.03 15.54 -6.59
N GLY A 9 -0.10 15.50 -7.51
CA GLY A 9 0.48 16.68 -8.16
C GLY A 9 -0.18 17.01 -9.49
N SER A 10 0.48 17.82 -10.32
CA SER A 10 0.12 17.95 -11.72
C SER A 10 0.41 16.62 -12.45
N ILE A 11 -0.30 16.34 -13.55
CA ILE A 11 -0.01 15.16 -14.39
C ILE A 11 1.47 15.14 -14.78
N LYS A 12 2.01 16.29 -15.17
CA LYS A 12 3.41 16.41 -15.58
C LYS A 12 4.38 16.03 -14.46
N SER A 13 4.17 16.54 -13.24
CA SER A 13 5.04 16.21 -12.09
C SER A 13 4.96 14.72 -11.72
N MET A 14 3.77 14.11 -11.81
CA MET A 14 3.60 12.67 -11.59
C MET A 14 4.33 11.83 -12.64
N GLN A 15 4.28 12.24 -13.92
CA GLN A 15 4.99 11.56 -15.01
C GLN A 15 6.52 11.68 -14.83
N GLU A 16 7.02 12.87 -14.50
CA GLU A 16 8.45 13.11 -14.26
C GLU A 16 8.97 12.27 -13.07
N GLU A 17 8.21 12.21 -11.99
CA GLU A 17 8.53 11.37 -10.82
C GLU A 17 8.50 9.88 -11.15
N ALA A 18 7.43 9.41 -11.82
CA ALA A 18 7.28 8.01 -12.22
C ALA A 18 8.41 7.56 -13.16
N ASP A 19 8.79 8.38 -14.14
CA ASP A 19 9.90 8.08 -15.07
C ASP A 19 11.23 7.99 -14.34
N LYS A 20 11.52 8.96 -13.47
CA LYS A 20 12.73 8.98 -12.65
C LYS A 20 12.83 7.72 -11.79
N GLU A 21 11.77 7.35 -11.08
CA GLU A 21 11.80 6.21 -10.17
C GLU A 21 11.75 4.85 -10.92
N LYS A 22 11.18 4.81 -12.12
CA LYS A 22 11.31 3.66 -13.02
C LYS A 22 12.77 3.46 -13.45
N GLN A 23 13.49 4.55 -13.75
CA GLN A 23 14.94 4.50 -14.04
C GLN A 23 15.76 4.06 -12.83
N ASN A 24 15.30 4.33 -11.61
CA ASN A 24 15.87 3.83 -10.36
C ASN A 24 15.54 2.34 -10.09
N GLY A 25 14.86 1.65 -11.03
CA GLY A 25 14.64 0.21 -11.01
C GLY A 25 13.34 -0.27 -10.37
N TYR A 26 12.47 0.62 -9.89
CA TYR A 26 11.18 0.18 -9.35
C TYR A 26 10.31 -0.45 -10.42
N GLN A 27 9.69 -1.59 -10.07
CA GLN A 27 8.81 -2.36 -10.96
C GLN A 27 7.32 -2.28 -10.56
N GLY A 28 7.01 -1.49 -9.55
CA GLY A 28 5.64 -1.24 -9.08
C GLY A 28 5.49 0.19 -8.56
N PHE A 29 4.33 0.78 -8.81
CA PHE A 29 4.03 2.16 -8.45
C PHE A 29 2.61 2.29 -7.92
N LYS A 30 2.44 2.92 -6.77
CA LYS A 30 1.13 3.23 -6.19
C LYS A 30 0.86 4.73 -6.27
N ALA A 31 -0.22 5.10 -6.98
CA ALA A 31 -0.71 6.47 -7.08
C ALA A 31 -1.87 6.69 -6.11
N ARG A 32 -2.09 7.94 -5.70
CA ARG A 32 -3.24 8.32 -4.87
C ARG A 32 -4.39 8.84 -5.72
N ALA A 33 -5.62 8.44 -5.40
CA ALA A 33 -6.82 8.98 -6.01
C ALA A 33 -7.09 10.41 -5.50
N GLY A 34 -6.98 11.40 -6.37
CA GLY A 34 -7.18 12.80 -6.00
C GLY A 34 -8.64 13.28 -6.10
N PHE A 35 -9.55 12.45 -6.60
CA PHE A 35 -10.95 12.80 -6.84
C PHE A 35 -11.87 11.73 -6.27
N GLY A 36 -13.09 12.16 -5.92
CA GLY A 36 -14.09 11.28 -5.30
C GLY A 36 -15.53 11.66 -5.65
N PRO A 37 -16.53 11.14 -4.90
CA PRO A 37 -17.95 11.32 -5.21
C PRO A 37 -18.40 12.78 -5.39
N LYS A 38 -17.83 13.70 -4.61
CA LYS A 38 -18.13 15.14 -4.70
C LYS A 38 -17.78 15.76 -6.06
N ASP A 39 -16.82 15.17 -6.77
CA ASP A 39 -16.33 15.63 -8.07
C ASP A 39 -17.13 15.03 -9.25
N GLY A 40 -17.98 14.05 -8.96
CA GLY A 40 -18.89 13.40 -9.91
C GLY A 40 -18.21 12.87 -11.17
N PRO A 41 -18.89 12.88 -12.33
CA PRO A 41 -18.33 12.36 -13.58
C PRO A 41 -17.07 13.09 -14.07
N LYS A 42 -16.88 14.34 -13.66
CA LYS A 42 -15.65 15.08 -13.97
C LYS A 42 -14.47 14.49 -13.22
N GLY A 43 -14.63 14.22 -11.94
CA GLY A 43 -13.59 13.57 -11.13
C GLY A 43 -13.20 12.20 -11.68
N MET A 44 -14.18 11.38 -12.12
CA MET A 44 -13.90 10.11 -12.77
C MET A 44 -13.00 10.27 -14.01
N LYS A 45 -13.34 11.23 -14.89
CA LYS A 45 -12.54 11.51 -16.09
C LYS A 45 -11.12 11.99 -15.77
N GLU A 46 -10.97 12.82 -14.74
CA GLU A 46 -9.64 13.28 -14.32
C GLU A 46 -8.81 12.14 -13.70
N THR A 47 -9.43 11.23 -12.94
CA THR A 47 -8.73 10.01 -12.45
C THR A 47 -8.27 9.15 -13.62
N VAL A 48 -9.15 8.84 -14.58
CA VAL A 48 -8.81 8.08 -15.78
C VAL A 48 -7.64 8.71 -16.54
N LYS A 49 -7.69 10.04 -16.75
CA LYS A 49 -6.63 10.78 -17.44
C LYS A 49 -5.28 10.71 -16.71
N ARG A 50 -5.29 10.72 -15.37
CA ARG A 50 -4.07 10.58 -14.56
C ARG A 50 -3.47 9.18 -14.68
N ILE A 51 -4.29 8.15 -14.61
CA ILE A 51 -3.84 6.76 -14.77
C ILE A 51 -3.32 6.51 -16.20
N GLU A 52 -3.99 7.05 -17.22
CA GLU A 52 -3.54 7.00 -18.60
C GLU A 52 -2.15 7.65 -18.77
N ALA A 53 -1.95 8.83 -18.20
CA ALA A 53 -0.67 9.53 -18.25
C ALA A 53 0.45 8.76 -17.52
N LEU A 54 0.15 8.07 -16.42
CA LEU A 54 1.11 7.19 -15.76
C LEU A 54 1.45 5.97 -16.63
N ARG A 55 0.46 5.34 -17.28
CA ARG A 55 0.71 4.22 -18.20
C ARG A 55 1.54 4.60 -19.42
N GLU A 56 1.40 5.82 -19.94
CA GLU A 56 2.23 6.34 -21.04
C GLU A 56 3.73 6.31 -20.70
N VAL A 57 4.09 6.59 -19.44
CA VAL A 57 5.48 6.62 -18.97
C VAL A 57 5.92 5.25 -18.46
N LEU A 58 5.10 4.60 -17.64
CA LEU A 58 5.45 3.34 -17.00
C LEU A 58 5.38 2.14 -17.96
N GLY A 59 4.48 2.17 -18.96
CA GLY A 59 4.17 1.02 -19.78
C GLY A 59 3.33 -0.01 -19.02
N TYR A 60 3.20 -1.23 -19.55
CA TYR A 60 2.39 -2.31 -18.98
C TYR A 60 3.21 -3.44 -18.35
N GLU A 61 4.53 -3.41 -18.49
CA GLU A 61 5.45 -4.36 -17.83
C GLU A 61 5.70 -4.01 -16.35
N VAL A 62 5.19 -2.85 -15.91
CA VAL A 62 5.33 -2.33 -14.56
C VAL A 62 3.99 -2.36 -13.85
N ASP A 63 3.96 -2.84 -12.62
CA ASP A 63 2.76 -2.85 -11.79
C ASP A 63 2.29 -1.43 -11.46
N LEU A 64 1.02 -1.14 -11.66
CA LEU A 64 0.40 0.13 -11.27
C LEU A 64 -0.76 -0.12 -10.33
N MET A 65 -0.80 0.59 -9.23
CA MET A 65 -1.83 0.53 -8.21
C MET A 65 -2.44 1.91 -7.98
N LEU A 66 -3.69 1.93 -7.55
CA LEU A 66 -4.38 3.16 -7.18
C LEU A 66 -4.93 3.04 -5.76
N ASP A 67 -4.56 3.96 -4.90
CA ASP A 67 -5.03 4.04 -3.53
C ASP A 67 -6.08 5.15 -3.39
N CYS A 68 -7.26 4.77 -2.92
CA CYS A 68 -8.39 5.67 -2.73
C CYS A 68 -8.53 6.14 -1.28
N TYR A 69 -7.86 5.49 -0.34
CA TYR A 69 -7.89 5.82 1.08
C TYR A 69 -9.31 6.09 1.59
N MET A 70 -10.22 5.16 1.32
CA MET A 70 -11.65 5.23 1.69
C MET A 70 -12.40 6.46 1.11
N GLY A 71 -11.82 7.11 0.11
CA GLY A 71 -12.34 8.38 -0.43
C GLY A 71 -13.53 8.24 -1.38
N TRP A 72 -13.92 7.02 -1.75
CA TRP A 72 -15.06 6.78 -2.62
C TRP A 72 -16.23 6.16 -1.86
N ASN A 73 -17.38 6.10 -2.51
CA ASN A 73 -18.51 5.27 -2.11
C ASN A 73 -18.76 4.19 -3.16
N LEU A 74 -19.59 3.21 -2.81
CA LEU A 74 -19.87 2.05 -3.65
C LEU A 74 -20.38 2.43 -5.05
N ASP A 75 -21.33 3.41 -5.16
CA ASP A 75 -21.84 3.87 -6.46
C ASP A 75 -20.74 4.45 -7.33
N TYR A 76 -19.92 5.35 -6.78
CA TYR A 76 -18.81 5.96 -7.50
C TYR A 76 -17.79 4.91 -7.95
N ALA A 77 -17.41 4.00 -7.06
CA ALA A 77 -16.46 2.93 -7.36
C ALA A 77 -16.97 2.01 -8.48
N LYS A 78 -18.24 1.57 -8.42
CA LYS A 78 -18.84 0.74 -9.48
C LYS A 78 -18.88 1.41 -10.85
N ARG A 79 -19.03 2.72 -10.89
CA ARG A 79 -19.07 3.49 -12.15
C ARG A 79 -17.70 3.76 -12.74
N ILE A 80 -16.68 3.96 -11.92
CA ILE A 80 -15.33 4.27 -12.42
C ILE A 80 -14.54 3.00 -12.76
N LEU A 81 -14.76 1.88 -12.07
CA LEU A 81 -14.02 0.62 -12.29
C LEU A 81 -13.97 0.21 -13.77
N PRO A 82 -15.10 0.16 -14.53
CA PRO A 82 -15.06 -0.19 -15.95
C PRO A 82 -14.25 0.79 -16.80
N MET A 83 -14.13 2.05 -16.37
CA MET A 83 -13.34 3.06 -17.08
C MET A 83 -11.83 2.87 -16.87
N LEU A 84 -11.45 2.18 -15.80
CA LEU A 84 -10.07 1.91 -15.40
C LEU A 84 -9.57 0.54 -15.88
N GLU A 85 -10.45 -0.37 -16.30
CA GLU A 85 -10.14 -1.75 -16.70
C GLU A 85 -8.97 -1.85 -17.69
N LYS A 86 -8.99 -1.03 -18.74
CA LYS A 86 -7.98 -1.00 -19.80
C LYS A 86 -6.55 -0.71 -19.34
N PHE A 87 -6.39 -0.23 -18.11
CA PHE A 87 -5.07 0.11 -17.59
C PHE A 87 -4.41 -1.04 -16.81
N GLU A 88 -5.04 -2.21 -16.71
CA GLU A 88 -4.48 -3.43 -16.14
C GLU A 88 -3.80 -3.18 -14.78
N MET A 89 -4.51 -2.50 -13.87
CA MET A 89 -3.98 -2.19 -12.54
C MET A 89 -3.89 -3.45 -11.69
N ARG A 90 -2.80 -3.56 -10.94
CA ARG A 90 -2.55 -4.70 -10.05
C ARG A 90 -3.58 -4.78 -8.93
N TRP A 91 -3.98 -3.62 -8.35
CA TRP A 91 -5.11 -3.51 -7.43
C TRP A 91 -5.62 -2.07 -7.31
N LEU A 92 -6.85 -1.97 -6.80
CA LEU A 92 -7.47 -0.75 -6.29
C LEU A 92 -7.56 -0.86 -4.77
N GLU A 93 -6.89 0.04 -4.05
CA GLU A 93 -6.74 0.03 -2.61
C GLU A 93 -7.79 0.91 -1.94
N GLU A 94 -8.44 0.38 -0.91
CA GLU A 94 -9.43 1.04 -0.06
C GLU A 94 -10.43 1.95 -0.80
N PRO A 95 -11.19 1.43 -1.77
CA PRO A 95 -12.13 2.26 -2.54
C PRO A 95 -13.26 2.82 -1.69
N VAL A 96 -13.75 2.08 -0.70
CA VAL A 96 -14.86 2.45 0.19
C VAL A 96 -14.41 2.41 1.65
N LEU A 97 -15.26 2.88 2.58
CA LEU A 97 -14.98 2.84 4.02
C LEU A 97 -14.60 1.42 4.46
N ALA A 98 -13.60 1.30 5.34
CA ALA A 98 -13.12 0.01 5.84
C ALA A 98 -14.24 -0.85 6.48
N ASP A 99 -15.20 -0.22 7.14
CA ASP A 99 -16.37 -0.90 7.74
C ASP A 99 -17.37 -1.47 6.71
N ASP A 100 -17.29 -1.05 5.42
CA ASP A 100 -18.20 -1.52 4.38
C ASP A 100 -17.70 -2.81 3.71
N LEU A 101 -17.57 -3.88 4.51
CA LEU A 101 -17.14 -5.20 4.04
C LEU A 101 -17.98 -5.76 2.89
N ASN A 102 -19.27 -5.41 2.84
CA ASN A 102 -20.15 -5.84 1.77
C ASN A 102 -19.87 -5.07 0.47
N GLY A 103 -19.60 -3.78 0.57
CA GLY A 103 -19.16 -2.96 -0.56
C GLY A 103 -17.84 -3.45 -1.15
N TYR A 104 -16.87 -3.78 -0.31
CA TYR A 104 -15.62 -4.43 -0.73
C TYR A 104 -15.88 -5.72 -1.49
N ALA A 105 -16.69 -6.63 -0.90
CA ALA A 105 -17.02 -7.91 -1.52
C ALA A 105 -17.75 -7.74 -2.87
N GLU A 106 -18.65 -6.77 -2.96
CA GLU A 106 -19.36 -6.46 -4.22
C GLU A 106 -18.40 -5.95 -5.29
N LEU A 107 -17.51 -5.03 -4.96
CA LEU A 107 -16.50 -4.50 -5.89
C LEU A 107 -15.53 -5.59 -6.33
N ASN A 108 -15.04 -6.40 -5.40
CA ASN A 108 -14.12 -7.49 -5.69
C ASN A 108 -14.77 -8.56 -6.59
N ALA A 109 -16.05 -8.86 -6.37
CA ALA A 109 -16.82 -9.80 -7.19
C ALA A 109 -17.05 -9.31 -8.63
N MET A 110 -16.91 -8.00 -8.92
CA MET A 110 -16.98 -7.49 -10.29
C MET A 110 -15.84 -8.05 -11.16
N GLY A 111 -14.71 -8.42 -10.57
CA GLY A 111 -13.57 -9.03 -11.27
C GLY A 111 -12.87 -8.12 -12.29
N ILE A 112 -13.09 -6.80 -12.21
CA ILE A 112 -12.53 -5.83 -13.14
C ILE A 112 -11.09 -5.46 -12.76
N ILE A 113 -10.91 -5.06 -11.50
CA ILE A 113 -9.61 -4.76 -10.88
C ILE A 113 -9.60 -5.44 -9.53
N PRO A 114 -8.53 -6.18 -9.16
CA PRO A 114 -8.41 -6.74 -7.81
C PRO A 114 -8.56 -5.66 -6.74
N ILE A 115 -9.35 -5.91 -5.71
CA ILE A 115 -9.53 -4.99 -4.59
C ILE A 115 -8.54 -5.34 -3.50
N SER A 116 -7.89 -4.33 -2.92
CA SER A 116 -7.03 -4.49 -1.76
C SER A 116 -7.51 -3.63 -0.58
N GLY A 117 -7.12 -4.03 0.62
CA GLY A 117 -7.42 -3.30 1.85
C GLY A 117 -7.07 -4.11 3.08
N GLY A 118 -7.29 -3.51 4.24
CA GLY A 118 -7.03 -4.14 5.53
C GLY A 118 -6.13 -3.33 6.45
N GLU A 119 -5.57 -2.21 6.02
CA GLU A 119 -4.74 -1.37 6.89
C GLU A 119 -5.55 -0.78 8.05
N HIS A 120 -6.84 -0.60 7.89
CA HIS A 120 -7.75 -0.13 8.94
C HIS A 120 -8.39 -1.26 9.77
N GLU A 121 -7.91 -2.50 9.63
CA GLU A 121 -8.27 -3.58 10.53
C GLU A 121 -7.34 -3.64 11.75
N PHE A 122 -7.94 -3.82 12.94
CA PHE A 122 -7.21 -3.75 14.20
C PHE A 122 -7.03 -5.11 14.90
N SER A 123 -7.35 -6.20 14.22
CA SER A 123 -7.20 -7.54 14.79
C SER A 123 -7.13 -8.64 13.75
N VAL A 124 -6.67 -9.82 14.18
CA VAL A 124 -6.75 -11.05 13.37
C VAL A 124 -8.18 -11.34 12.92
N PHE A 125 -9.19 -11.01 13.74
CA PHE A 125 -10.59 -11.28 13.44
C PHE A 125 -11.12 -10.37 12.31
N GLY A 126 -10.75 -9.09 12.29
CA GLY A 126 -11.13 -8.17 11.20
C GLY A 126 -10.53 -8.61 9.86
N CYS A 127 -9.24 -8.93 9.84
CA CYS A 127 -8.60 -9.48 8.64
C CYS A 127 -9.26 -10.80 8.18
N HIS A 128 -9.62 -11.69 9.12
CA HIS A 128 -10.34 -12.91 8.78
C HIS A 128 -11.71 -12.64 8.14
N GLN A 129 -12.46 -11.63 8.62
CA GLN A 129 -13.75 -11.26 8.03
C GLN A 129 -13.61 -10.77 6.58
N LEU A 130 -12.57 -10.00 6.27
CA LEU A 130 -12.26 -9.60 4.88
C LEU A 130 -12.05 -10.82 3.98
N LEU A 131 -11.29 -11.81 4.46
CA LEU A 131 -11.02 -13.04 3.73
C LEU A 131 -12.27 -13.93 3.57
N GLU A 132 -13.00 -14.14 4.66
CA GLU A 132 -14.24 -14.95 4.66
C GLU A 132 -15.28 -14.41 3.70
N LYS A 133 -15.46 -13.10 3.66
CA LYS A 133 -16.38 -12.41 2.75
C LYS A 133 -15.87 -12.31 1.32
N LYS A 134 -14.64 -12.75 1.04
CA LYS A 134 -13.95 -12.52 -0.24
C LYS A 134 -13.94 -11.03 -0.62
N ALA A 135 -13.80 -10.19 0.38
CA ALA A 135 -13.85 -8.74 0.24
C ALA A 135 -12.60 -8.18 -0.45
N VAL A 136 -11.46 -8.86 -0.33
CA VAL A 136 -10.19 -8.44 -0.92
C VAL A 136 -9.55 -9.58 -1.72
N SER A 137 -8.86 -9.20 -2.79
CA SER A 137 -7.94 -10.06 -3.56
C SER A 137 -6.49 -9.92 -3.10
N VAL A 138 -6.18 -8.84 -2.37
CA VAL A 138 -4.89 -8.58 -1.72
C VAL A 138 -5.17 -8.05 -0.32
N LEU A 139 -4.63 -8.71 0.70
CA LEU A 139 -4.78 -8.27 2.09
C LEU A 139 -3.60 -7.37 2.49
N GLN A 140 -3.90 -6.18 3.02
CA GLN A 140 -2.91 -5.16 3.37
C GLN A 140 -3.05 -4.71 4.83
N TYR A 141 -2.96 -5.63 5.78
CA TYR A 141 -3.01 -5.24 7.20
C TYR A 141 -1.80 -4.36 7.58
N ASP A 142 -1.96 -3.52 8.59
CA ASP A 142 -0.87 -2.79 9.23
C ASP A 142 -0.40 -3.55 10.48
N THR A 143 0.88 -3.93 10.53
CA THR A 143 1.44 -4.72 11.63
C THR A 143 1.33 -4.01 12.98
N ASN A 144 1.43 -2.67 13.00
CA ASN A 144 1.30 -1.90 14.23
C ASN A 144 -0.15 -1.86 14.75
N ARG A 145 -1.13 -1.94 13.84
CA ARG A 145 -2.56 -1.88 14.17
C ARG A 145 -3.14 -3.24 14.56
N VAL A 146 -2.71 -4.32 13.92
CA VAL A 146 -3.27 -5.66 14.17
C VAL A 146 -2.75 -6.35 15.42
N GLY A 147 -1.76 -5.77 16.11
CA GLY A 147 -1.21 -6.32 17.34
C GLY A 147 0.21 -6.91 17.21
N GLY A 148 0.99 -6.39 16.27
CA GLY A 148 2.40 -6.71 16.08
C GLY A 148 2.67 -7.99 15.31
N ILE A 149 3.94 -8.40 15.28
CA ILE A 149 4.47 -9.52 14.51
C ILE A 149 3.71 -10.84 14.80
N THR A 150 3.38 -11.11 16.07
CA THR A 150 2.69 -12.35 16.46
C THR A 150 1.29 -12.44 15.85
N ALA A 151 0.55 -11.33 15.79
CA ALA A 151 -0.76 -11.29 15.14
C ALA A 151 -0.61 -11.37 13.61
N ALA A 152 0.35 -10.65 13.05
CA ALA A 152 0.66 -10.65 11.62
C ALA A 152 0.98 -12.06 11.08
N GLN A 153 1.78 -12.85 11.80
CA GLN A 153 2.07 -14.25 11.43
C GLN A 153 0.80 -15.12 11.36
N LYS A 154 -0.14 -14.92 12.29
CA LYS A 154 -1.43 -15.63 12.26
C LYS A 154 -2.27 -15.21 11.06
N ILE A 155 -2.28 -13.92 10.75
CA ILE A 155 -3.01 -13.38 9.59
C ILE A 155 -2.42 -13.94 8.30
N ASN A 156 -1.09 -13.98 8.16
CA ASN A 156 -0.42 -14.54 6.98
C ASN A 156 -0.79 -16.00 6.77
N ALA A 157 -0.78 -16.83 7.84
CA ALA A 157 -1.17 -18.23 7.75
C ALA A 157 -2.65 -18.44 7.37
N ILE A 158 -3.54 -17.57 7.87
CA ILE A 158 -4.96 -17.60 7.48
C ILE A 158 -5.08 -17.19 6.01
N ALA A 159 -4.47 -16.10 5.60
CA ALA A 159 -4.54 -15.61 4.21
C ALA A 159 -3.97 -16.64 3.20
N GLU A 160 -2.91 -17.35 3.57
CA GLU A 160 -2.36 -18.44 2.77
C GLU A 160 -3.40 -19.56 2.56
N ALA A 161 -4.14 -19.95 3.61
CA ALA A 161 -5.20 -20.94 3.49
C ALA A 161 -6.36 -20.49 2.59
N TYR A 162 -6.61 -19.19 2.48
CA TYR A 162 -7.56 -18.59 1.54
C TYR A 162 -6.96 -18.32 0.15
N GLN A 163 -5.67 -18.58 -0.06
CA GLN A 163 -4.91 -18.30 -1.29
C GLN A 163 -4.93 -16.79 -1.64
N VAL A 164 -4.96 -15.92 -0.65
CA VAL A 164 -4.92 -14.47 -0.80
C VAL A 164 -3.50 -13.98 -0.48
N PRO A 165 -2.82 -13.28 -1.40
CA PRO A 165 -1.53 -12.67 -1.12
C PRO A 165 -1.65 -11.57 -0.08
N VAL A 166 -0.61 -11.43 0.71
CA VAL A 166 -0.50 -10.40 1.76
C VAL A 166 0.62 -9.43 1.41
N ILE A 167 0.30 -8.14 1.50
CA ILE A 167 1.25 -7.05 1.30
C ILE A 167 1.05 -6.08 2.47
N PRO A 168 1.77 -6.24 3.58
CA PRO A 168 1.58 -5.41 4.76
C PRO A 168 1.72 -3.93 4.42
N HIS A 169 0.78 -3.13 4.95
CA HIS A 169 0.78 -1.67 4.83
C HIS A 169 2.01 -1.06 5.51
N ALA A 170 2.55 -0.02 4.91
CA ALA A 170 3.74 0.73 5.27
C ALA A 170 5.07 -0.03 5.10
N GLY A 171 6.05 0.73 4.63
CA GLY A 171 7.42 0.25 4.45
C GLY A 171 8.23 0.37 5.73
N GLN A 172 8.15 -0.61 6.61
CA GLN A 172 8.85 -0.62 7.89
C GLN A 172 9.59 -1.94 8.10
N MET A 173 10.68 -1.93 8.88
CA MET A 173 11.56 -3.08 9.04
C MET A 173 10.84 -4.37 9.46
N HIS A 174 9.91 -4.29 10.41
CA HIS A 174 9.14 -5.47 10.83
C HIS A 174 8.28 -6.07 9.71
N ASN A 175 7.78 -5.24 8.77
CA ASN A 175 7.07 -5.72 7.59
C ASN A 175 8.01 -6.41 6.62
N TYR A 176 9.24 -5.91 6.42
CA TYR A 176 10.22 -6.56 5.55
C TYR A 176 10.58 -7.96 6.05
N HIS A 177 10.81 -8.14 7.37
CA HIS A 177 11.02 -9.46 7.96
C HIS A 177 9.80 -10.39 7.78
N LEU A 178 8.58 -9.86 7.96
CA LEU A 178 7.36 -10.65 7.73
C LEU A 178 7.23 -11.09 6.26
N ILE A 179 7.55 -10.21 5.32
CA ILE A 179 7.49 -10.50 3.88
C ILE A 179 8.53 -11.57 3.52
N MET A 180 9.76 -11.43 3.99
CA MET A 180 10.83 -12.41 3.73
C MET A 180 10.53 -13.80 4.35
N ALA A 181 9.77 -13.84 5.45
CA ALA A 181 9.43 -15.07 6.16
C ALA A 181 8.18 -15.80 5.63
N ASN A 182 7.40 -15.19 4.73
CA ASN A 182 6.11 -15.74 4.29
C ASN A 182 6.01 -15.78 2.75
N VAL A 183 5.79 -16.98 2.21
CA VAL A 183 5.75 -17.21 0.74
C VAL A 183 4.57 -16.53 0.03
N ASN A 184 3.51 -16.20 0.76
CA ASN A 184 2.34 -15.49 0.24
C ASN A 184 2.48 -13.95 0.30
N CYS A 185 3.68 -13.43 0.61
CA CYS A 185 4.01 -12.01 0.63
C CYS A 185 4.94 -11.67 -0.56
N PRO A 186 4.39 -11.35 -1.74
CA PRO A 186 5.19 -11.29 -2.98
C PRO A 186 6.02 -10.02 -3.15
N ILE A 187 5.68 -8.94 -2.46
CA ILE A 187 6.33 -7.62 -2.61
C ILE A 187 6.11 -6.76 -1.36
N ALA A 188 7.01 -5.82 -1.10
CA ALA A 188 6.89 -4.86 -0.01
C ALA A 188 6.49 -3.47 -0.50
N GLU A 189 5.68 -2.77 0.29
CA GLU A 189 5.51 -1.34 0.19
C GLU A 189 6.80 -0.61 0.59
N TYR A 190 7.15 0.46 -0.13
CA TYR A 190 8.32 1.23 0.18
C TYR A 190 8.10 2.73 -0.01
N PHE A 191 8.49 3.48 1.01
CA PHE A 191 8.56 4.94 0.99
C PHE A 191 10.03 5.35 1.06
N PRO A 192 10.58 6.10 0.09
CA PRO A 192 11.92 6.65 0.21
C PRO A 192 12.07 7.52 1.46
N MET A 193 13.12 7.31 2.24
CA MET A 193 13.32 7.94 3.56
C MET A 193 13.34 9.48 3.54
N PHE A 194 13.69 10.10 2.42
CA PHE A 194 13.79 11.57 2.32
C PHE A 194 12.47 12.27 2.06
N ASP A 195 11.41 11.50 1.88
CA ASP A 195 10.15 11.95 1.32
C ASP A 195 8.96 11.32 2.05
N VAL A 196 9.08 11.15 3.34
CA VAL A 196 8.08 10.47 4.15
C VAL A 196 6.84 11.36 4.32
N GLU A 197 5.68 10.75 4.23
CA GLU A 197 4.40 11.39 4.48
C GLU A 197 4.27 11.76 5.97
N VAL A 198 3.62 12.88 6.25
CA VAL A 198 3.33 13.30 7.63
C VAL A 198 2.62 12.17 8.38
N GLY A 199 3.25 11.68 9.44
CA GLY A 199 2.76 10.55 10.24
C GLY A 199 3.64 9.30 10.18
N ASN A 200 4.28 8.99 9.05
CA ASN A 200 5.30 7.95 8.95
C ASN A 200 6.69 8.45 9.36
N GLU A 201 6.90 9.76 9.37
CA GLU A 201 8.13 10.43 9.77
C GLU A 201 8.59 10.02 11.16
N LEU A 202 7.66 9.85 12.11
CA LEU A 202 7.96 9.46 13.48
C LEU A 202 8.74 8.14 13.55
N PHE A 203 8.45 7.18 12.69
CA PHE A 203 9.18 5.91 12.67
C PHE A 203 10.66 6.13 12.34
N TYR A 204 10.95 6.92 11.32
CA TYR A 204 12.33 7.25 10.90
C TYR A 204 13.04 8.21 11.85
N TYR A 205 12.32 8.96 12.67
CA TYR A 205 12.89 9.74 13.76
C TYR A 205 13.25 8.87 14.99
N ILE A 206 12.43 7.86 15.25
CA ILE A 206 12.60 7.00 16.43
C ILE A 206 13.66 5.93 16.17
N PHE A 207 13.75 5.41 14.94
CA PHE A 207 14.63 4.29 14.59
C PHE A 207 15.70 4.67 13.57
N GLU A 208 16.85 4.01 13.68
CA GLU A 208 17.94 4.03 12.71
C GLU A 208 18.22 2.60 12.23
N GLY A 209 18.66 2.45 10.96
CA GLY A 209 19.03 1.17 10.39
C GLY A 209 18.05 0.62 9.36
N ASP A 210 16.99 1.37 9.00
CA ASP A 210 16.10 0.95 7.91
C ASP A 210 16.86 0.82 6.59
N PRO A 211 16.64 -0.26 5.82
CA PRO A 211 17.33 -0.48 4.58
C PRO A 211 16.87 0.50 3.49
N VAL A 212 17.79 0.89 2.63
CA VAL A 212 17.50 1.74 1.47
C VAL A 212 17.31 0.87 0.24
N ALA A 213 16.19 1.04 -0.47
CA ALA A 213 15.95 0.32 -1.70
C ALA A 213 16.96 0.72 -2.79
N MET A 214 17.55 -0.27 -3.44
CA MET A 214 18.46 -0.11 -4.57
C MET A 214 17.94 -0.93 -5.76
N ASN A 215 17.78 -0.28 -6.90
CA ASN A 215 17.25 -0.92 -8.11
C ASN A 215 15.90 -1.65 -7.90
N GLY A 216 15.04 -1.09 -7.04
CA GLY A 216 13.75 -1.69 -6.71
C GLY A 216 13.79 -2.87 -5.74
N TYR A 217 14.93 -3.14 -5.10
CA TYR A 217 15.13 -4.23 -4.14
C TYR A 217 15.56 -3.70 -2.77
N LEU A 218 15.19 -4.45 -1.73
CA LEU A 218 15.70 -4.29 -0.36
C LEU A 218 16.51 -5.53 0.00
N GLU A 219 17.63 -5.30 0.67
CA GLU A 219 18.42 -6.35 1.31
C GLU A 219 18.40 -6.15 2.82
N LEU A 220 18.10 -7.22 3.56
CA LEU A 220 18.24 -7.24 5.00
C LEU A 220 19.62 -7.77 5.36
N ASP A 221 20.24 -7.20 6.39
CA ASP A 221 21.52 -7.65 6.88
C ASP A 221 21.31 -8.83 7.86
N ASP A 222 21.66 -10.02 7.43
CA ASP A 222 21.50 -11.27 8.21
C ASP A 222 22.38 -11.32 9.47
N ASP A 223 23.43 -10.48 9.54
CA ASP A 223 24.34 -10.40 10.69
C ASP A 223 23.80 -9.47 11.80
N GLN A 224 22.74 -8.70 11.54
CA GLN A 224 22.13 -7.81 12.52
C GLN A 224 21.14 -8.56 13.42
N PRO A 225 21.26 -8.43 14.76
CA PRO A 225 20.35 -9.07 15.68
C PRO A 225 18.96 -8.40 15.69
N GLY A 226 17.93 -9.18 15.99
CA GLY A 226 16.56 -8.69 16.14
C GLY A 226 15.96 -8.22 14.83
N LEU A 227 15.48 -6.99 14.76
CA LEU A 227 14.95 -6.39 13.55
C LEU A 227 16.00 -5.65 12.70
N GLY A 228 17.26 -5.56 13.16
CA GLY A 228 18.30 -4.82 12.48
C GLY A 228 18.19 -3.28 12.61
N ILE A 229 17.29 -2.78 13.45
CA ILE A 229 17.11 -1.37 13.76
C ILE A 229 17.43 -1.07 15.22
N THR A 230 17.85 0.16 15.49
CA THR A 230 18.11 0.67 16.85
C THR A 230 17.30 1.93 17.10
N ILE A 231 17.06 2.24 18.37
CA ILE A 231 16.43 3.53 18.71
C ILE A 231 17.47 4.64 18.49
N SER A 232 17.05 5.71 17.82
CA SER A 232 17.93 6.83 17.50
C SER A 232 18.17 7.71 18.73
N ASP A 233 19.42 7.76 19.20
CA ASP A 233 19.81 8.64 20.31
C ASP A 233 19.66 10.13 19.96
N LYS A 234 19.74 10.50 18.67
CA LYS A 234 19.63 11.90 18.22
C LYS A 234 18.27 12.52 18.51
N HIS A 235 17.23 11.70 18.56
CA HIS A 235 15.84 12.15 18.65
C HIS A 235 15.19 11.81 19.99
N LEU A 236 15.80 10.95 20.83
CA LEU A 236 15.28 10.60 22.15
C LEU A 236 15.05 11.81 23.04
N HIS A 237 15.92 12.81 22.98
CA HIS A 237 15.78 14.05 23.77
C HIS A 237 14.54 14.88 23.42
N ASN A 238 13.96 14.69 22.23
CA ASN A 238 12.73 15.39 21.83
C ASN A 238 11.47 14.77 22.45
N PHE A 239 11.60 13.59 23.04
CA PHE A 239 10.53 12.83 23.67
C PHE A 239 10.73 12.66 25.18
N ASP A 240 11.67 13.40 25.76
CA ASP A 240 11.90 13.38 27.21
C ASP A 240 10.71 14.04 27.92
N ILE A 241 9.81 13.20 28.44
CA ILE A 241 8.64 13.58 29.27
C ILE A 241 8.98 13.52 30.73
N SER A 242 10.20 13.82 31.09
CA SER A 242 10.57 13.97 32.50
C SER A 242 10.10 15.33 33.03
N ASP A 243 8.79 15.42 33.38
CA ASP A 243 8.25 16.29 34.45
C ASP A 243 6.95 15.71 35.05
#